data_34595683252339c7214c083cf73986bb
#
_entry.id   34595683252339c7214c083cf73986bb
#
_cell.length_a   1.000
_cell.length_b   1.000
_cell.length_c   1.000
_cell.angle_alpha   90.00
_cell.angle_beta   90.00
_cell.angle_gamma   90.00
#
_symmetry.space_group_name_H-M   'P 1'
#
loop_
_entity.id
_entity.type
_entity.pdbx_description
1 polymer ?
#
loop_
_entity_poly.entity_id
_entity_poly.type
_entity_poly.pdbx_seq_one_letter_code
_entity_poly.pdbx_strand_id
1 'polypeptide(L)'
;MSRLRVESFTISLDGFGAGPDQDVDNPLGVGGTALHGWALSTRTFQKHLFGRDGGGTGIDEDFAARGFRNVGAWILGRNMFGPVRGPWPDESWRGWWGENPVYHVPVFVLTHHARAPLVMEGGTTFHFVTGGIAAALAQAREAADGKDVRLGAG
;
A
#
# COMPACT_ATOMS: atom_id res chain seq x y z
N MET A 1 6.63 -2.04 21.63
CA MET A 1 5.21 -1.65 21.39
C MET A 1 5.03 -1.33 19.92
N SER A 2 4.09 -1.96 19.28
CA SER A 2 3.72 -1.71 17.88
C SER A 2 3.18 -0.28 17.69
N ARG A 3 3.78 0.48 16.80
CA ARG A 3 3.33 1.83 16.43
C ARG A 3 2.49 1.80 15.16
N LEU A 4 1.49 2.68 15.07
CA LEU A 4 0.85 3.00 13.80
C LEU A 4 1.67 4.13 13.14
N ARG A 5 2.12 3.93 11.93
CA ARG A 5 3.00 4.86 11.21
C ARG A 5 2.42 5.26 9.86
N VAL A 6 2.61 6.52 9.52
CA VAL A 6 2.47 7.04 8.15
C VAL A 6 3.86 7.48 7.72
N GLU A 7 4.36 6.92 6.65
CA GLU A 7 5.71 7.21 6.15
C GLU A 7 5.68 7.36 4.63
N SER A 8 6.51 8.26 4.12
CA SER A 8 6.66 8.46 2.67
C SER A 8 5.33 8.77 1.97
N PHE A 9 4.49 9.56 2.61
CA PHE A 9 3.22 10.01 2.05
C PHE A 9 3.46 11.21 1.14
N THR A 10 3.01 11.11 -0.11
CA THR A 10 3.16 12.17 -1.11
C THR A 10 1.84 12.89 -1.34
N ILE A 11 1.88 14.21 -1.34
CA ILE A 11 0.73 15.07 -1.69
C ILE A 11 1.19 16.21 -2.61
N SER A 12 0.29 16.69 -3.46
CA SER A 12 0.48 17.92 -4.21
C SER A 12 0.39 19.17 -3.31
N LEU A 13 0.77 20.32 -3.82
CA LEU A 13 0.70 21.58 -3.06
C LEU A 13 -0.74 21.95 -2.64
N ASP A 14 -1.73 21.50 -3.39
CA ASP A 14 -3.15 21.68 -3.11
C ASP A 14 -3.79 20.50 -2.35
N GLY A 15 -2.97 19.56 -1.87
CA GLY A 15 -3.37 18.55 -0.88
C GLY A 15 -3.89 17.22 -1.45
N PHE A 16 -3.66 16.91 -2.73
CA PHE A 16 -4.10 15.66 -3.35
C PHE A 16 -2.98 14.61 -3.37
N GLY A 17 -3.30 13.37 -2.96
CA GLY A 17 -2.37 12.23 -2.99
C GLY A 17 -2.41 11.43 -4.30
N ALA A 18 -3.32 11.76 -5.21
CA ALA A 18 -3.49 11.12 -6.52
C ALA A 18 -4.09 12.10 -7.52
N GLY A 19 -3.99 11.81 -8.80
CA GLY A 19 -4.69 12.53 -9.87
C GLY A 19 -6.18 12.12 -9.94
N PRO A 20 -6.98 12.83 -10.74
CA PRO A 20 -8.37 12.45 -11.02
C PRO A 20 -8.46 11.18 -11.87
N ASP A 21 -9.67 10.64 -11.98
CA ASP A 21 -10.03 9.56 -12.91
C ASP A 21 -9.12 8.31 -12.81
N GLN A 22 -8.96 7.81 -11.57
CA GLN A 22 -8.24 6.56 -11.33
C GLN A 22 -8.96 5.39 -12.02
N ASP A 23 -8.25 4.69 -12.87
CA ASP A 23 -8.69 3.48 -13.57
C ASP A 23 -7.54 2.48 -13.73
N VAL A 24 -7.74 1.42 -14.53
CA VAL A 24 -6.73 0.37 -14.75
C VAL A 24 -5.48 0.92 -15.46
N ASP A 25 -5.64 1.87 -16.35
CA ASP A 25 -4.55 2.48 -17.11
C ASP A 25 -3.89 3.63 -16.33
N ASN A 26 -4.62 4.22 -15.38
CA ASN A 26 -4.16 5.31 -14.51
C ASN A 26 -4.30 4.94 -13.03
N PRO A 27 -3.46 4.05 -12.49
CA PRO A 27 -3.60 3.54 -11.11
C PRO A 27 -3.43 4.62 -10.02
N LEU A 28 -2.74 5.69 -10.32
CA LEU A 28 -2.59 6.87 -9.45
C LEU A 28 -3.42 8.08 -9.91
N GLY A 29 -4.37 7.85 -10.83
CA GLY A 29 -5.11 8.90 -11.52
C GLY A 29 -4.26 9.62 -12.57
N VAL A 30 -4.92 10.37 -13.42
CA VAL A 30 -4.26 11.13 -14.52
C VAL A 30 -3.25 12.12 -13.93
N GLY A 31 -1.99 12.00 -14.34
CA GLY A 31 -0.88 12.82 -13.85
C GLY A 31 -0.36 12.47 -12.46
N GLY A 32 -1.01 11.55 -11.72
CA GLY A 32 -0.66 11.21 -10.34
C GLY A 32 0.73 10.59 -10.17
N THR A 33 1.25 9.93 -11.20
CA THR A 33 2.61 9.35 -11.17
C THR A 33 3.70 10.41 -10.93
N ALA A 34 3.48 11.65 -11.37
CA ALA A 34 4.44 12.73 -11.18
C ALA A 34 4.72 13.04 -9.69
N LEU A 35 3.72 12.82 -8.82
CA LEU A 35 3.87 13.00 -7.37
C LEU A 35 4.84 12.01 -6.74
N HIS A 36 5.08 10.86 -7.38
CA HIS A 36 5.84 9.74 -6.82
C HIS A 36 7.26 9.64 -7.40
N GLY A 37 7.64 10.55 -8.30
CA GLY A 37 8.94 10.52 -8.96
C GLY A 37 10.12 10.49 -7.99
N TRP A 38 10.05 11.22 -6.89
CA TRP A 38 11.06 11.22 -5.85
C TRP A 38 11.31 9.82 -5.25
N ALA A 39 10.24 9.09 -4.95
CA ALA A 39 10.31 7.77 -4.35
C ALA A 39 10.76 6.71 -5.36
N LEU A 40 10.20 6.73 -6.57
CA LEU A 40 10.47 5.74 -7.62
C LEU A 40 11.96 5.71 -8.03
N SER A 41 12.66 6.82 -7.92
CA SER A 41 14.09 6.92 -8.23
C SER A 41 15.02 6.39 -7.12
N THR A 42 14.51 6.17 -5.90
CA THR A 42 15.32 5.71 -4.76
C THR A 42 15.75 4.26 -4.89
N ARG A 43 16.85 3.91 -4.23
CA ARG A 43 17.35 2.53 -4.18
C ARG A 43 16.32 1.57 -3.58
N THR A 44 15.64 1.99 -2.51
CA THR A 44 14.60 1.20 -1.85
C THR A 44 13.47 0.85 -2.81
N PHE A 45 12.92 1.82 -3.52
CA PHE A 45 11.83 1.57 -4.45
C PHE A 45 12.29 0.79 -5.69
N GLN A 46 13.48 1.07 -6.24
CA GLN A 46 14.04 0.28 -7.35
C GLN A 46 14.13 -1.20 -6.99
N LYS A 47 14.57 -1.51 -5.79
CA LYS A 47 14.67 -2.88 -5.30
C LYS A 47 13.32 -3.51 -5.03
N HIS A 48 12.45 -2.83 -4.26
CA HIS A 48 11.17 -3.40 -3.81
C HIS A 48 10.13 -3.51 -4.93
N LEU A 49 10.05 -2.54 -5.84
CA LEU A 49 9.04 -2.53 -6.89
C LEU A 49 9.51 -3.24 -8.17
N PHE A 50 10.80 -3.12 -8.50
CA PHE A 50 11.30 -3.54 -9.81
C PHE A 50 12.35 -4.66 -9.72
N GLY A 51 12.77 -5.07 -8.51
CA GLY A 51 13.81 -6.06 -8.31
C GLY A 51 15.18 -5.64 -8.88
N ARG A 52 15.41 -4.33 -9.01
CA ARG A 52 16.63 -3.76 -9.60
C ARG A 52 17.60 -3.32 -8.52
N ASP A 53 18.87 -3.59 -8.74
CA ASP A 53 19.95 -2.98 -7.96
C ASP A 53 20.26 -1.58 -8.50
N GLY A 54 20.60 -0.66 -7.59
CA GLY A 54 20.89 0.73 -7.92
C GLY A 54 19.77 1.68 -7.48
N GLY A 55 19.76 2.89 -8.02
CA GLY A 55 18.86 3.98 -7.61
C GLY A 55 19.54 5.06 -6.80
N GLY A 56 18.84 6.17 -6.58
CA GLY A 56 19.31 7.33 -5.84
C GLY A 56 19.59 7.02 -4.37
N THR A 57 20.53 7.76 -3.82
CA THR A 57 20.87 7.80 -2.40
C THR A 57 20.64 9.22 -1.88
N GLY A 58 20.73 9.41 -0.56
CA GLY A 58 20.52 10.70 0.06
C GLY A 58 19.18 10.76 0.81
N ILE A 59 18.67 11.95 1.02
CA ILE A 59 17.53 12.17 1.92
C ILE A 59 16.25 11.44 1.48
N ASP A 60 15.97 11.38 0.19
CA ASP A 60 14.80 10.68 -0.34
C ASP A 60 14.89 9.17 -0.08
N GLU A 61 16.08 8.60 -0.26
CA GLU A 61 16.34 7.20 0.07
C GLU A 61 16.18 6.93 1.58
N ASP A 62 16.66 7.82 2.44
CA ASP A 62 16.53 7.67 3.89
C ASP A 62 15.05 7.62 4.31
N PHE A 63 14.20 8.47 3.73
CA PHE A 63 12.76 8.45 3.96
C PHE A 63 12.09 7.22 3.36
N ALA A 64 12.44 6.83 2.14
CA ALA A 64 11.91 5.64 1.49
C ALA A 64 12.24 4.37 2.29
N ALA A 65 13.50 4.19 2.67
CA ALA A 65 13.97 3.04 3.46
C ALA A 65 13.29 2.97 4.84
N ARG A 66 13.11 4.13 5.50
CA ARG A 66 12.41 4.21 6.78
C ARG A 66 10.97 3.70 6.67
N GLY A 67 10.31 3.95 5.55
CA GLY A 67 8.95 3.49 5.29
C GLY A 67 8.78 1.97 5.28
N PHE A 68 9.81 1.22 4.96
CA PHE A 68 9.77 -0.25 4.94
C PHE A 68 10.36 -0.92 6.19
N ARG A 69 11.03 -0.15 7.06
CA ARG A 69 11.72 -0.70 8.23
C ARG A 69 10.74 -1.12 9.33
N ASN A 70 10.92 -2.33 9.84
CA ASN A 70 10.17 -2.87 10.99
C ASN A 70 8.64 -2.88 10.78
N VAL A 71 8.16 -3.05 9.56
CA VAL A 71 6.73 -3.15 9.26
C VAL A 71 6.30 -4.62 9.34
N GLY A 72 5.29 -4.91 10.15
CA GLY A 72 4.72 -6.25 10.31
C GLY A 72 3.32 -6.41 9.71
N ALA A 73 2.63 -5.30 9.43
CA ALA A 73 1.35 -5.29 8.73
C ALA A 73 1.10 -3.93 8.08
N TRP A 74 0.21 -3.91 7.08
CA TRP A 74 -0.26 -2.68 6.44
C TRP A 74 -1.77 -2.52 6.59
N ILE A 75 -2.23 -1.28 6.60
CA ILE A 75 -3.64 -0.91 6.41
C ILE A 75 -3.72 -0.03 5.16
N LEU A 76 -4.60 -0.39 4.25
CA LEU A 76 -4.82 0.33 2.99
C LEU A 76 -6.29 0.73 2.84
N GLY A 77 -6.53 1.84 2.17
CA GLY A 77 -7.85 2.15 1.63
C GLY A 77 -8.18 1.29 0.38
N ARG A 78 -9.43 1.23 0.02
CA ARG A 78 -9.92 0.43 -1.11
C ARG A 78 -9.22 0.77 -2.43
N ASN A 79 -8.91 2.05 -2.66
CA ASN A 79 -8.31 2.51 -3.90
C ASN A 79 -6.85 2.08 -4.06
N MET A 80 -6.12 1.89 -2.96
CA MET A 80 -4.77 1.33 -3.00
C MET A 80 -4.75 -0.17 -3.34
N PHE A 81 -5.87 -0.86 -3.15
CA PHE A 81 -6.01 -2.25 -3.61
C PHE A 81 -6.43 -2.31 -5.08
N GLY A 82 -7.32 -1.41 -5.55
CA GLY A 82 -7.75 -1.45 -6.93
C GLY A 82 -8.79 -0.39 -7.31
N PRO A 83 -9.10 -0.25 -8.61
CA PRO A 83 -10.02 0.75 -9.13
C PRO A 83 -11.49 0.40 -8.93
N VAL A 84 -11.80 -0.86 -8.59
CA VAL A 84 -13.17 -1.35 -8.47
C VAL A 84 -13.90 -0.67 -7.32
N ARG A 85 -14.99 -0.01 -7.60
CA ARG A 85 -15.84 0.67 -6.63
C ARG A 85 -17.10 -0.17 -6.35
N GLY A 86 -17.73 0.06 -5.20
CA GLY A 86 -18.96 -0.65 -4.81
C GLY A 86 -18.76 -2.14 -4.56
N PRO A 87 -19.80 -2.96 -4.74
CA PRO A 87 -19.72 -4.41 -4.61
C PRO A 87 -18.67 -5.00 -5.53
N TRP A 88 -18.07 -6.11 -5.11
CA TRP A 88 -17.14 -6.85 -5.97
C TRP A 88 -17.92 -7.48 -7.11
N PRO A 89 -17.60 -7.19 -8.39
CA PRO A 89 -18.26 -7.84 -9.52
C PRO A 89 -17.92 -9.32 -9.60
N ASP A 90 -16.69 -9.65 -9.23
CA ASP A 90 -16.13 -11.00 -9.13
C ASP A 90 -14.86 -10.96 -8.28
N GLU A 91 -14.12 -12.05 -8.21
CA GLU A 91 -12.87 -12.16 -7.47
C GLU A 91 -11.62 -12.11 -8.36
N SER A 92 -11.72 -11.72 -9.62
CA SER A 92 -10.62 -11.73 -10.59
C SER A 92 -9.55 -10.69 -10.28
N TRP A 93 -9.93 -9.53 -9.72
CA TRP A 93 -8.97 -8.49 -9.36
C TRP A 93 -8.11 -8.89 -8.16
N ARG A 94 -6.79 -8.91 -8.34
CA ARG A 94 -5.83 -9.37 -7.34
C ARG A 94 -4.92 -8.27 -6.78
N GLY A 95 -5.22 -7.00 -7.06
CA GLY A 95 -4.42 -5.85 -6.64
C GLY A 95 -3.55 -5.30 -7.77
N TRP A 96 -2.94 -4.14 -7.52
CA TRP A 96 -2.13 -3.43 -8.51
C TRP A 96 -0.75 -4.06 -8.77
N TRP A 97 -0.26 -4.92 -7.86
CA TRP A 97 1.15 -5.35 -7.83
C TRP A 97 1.37 -6.76 -8.40
N GLY A 98 0.40 -7.33 -9.11
CA GLY A 98 0.50 -8.68 -9.66
C GLY A 98 0.53 -9.77 -8.59
N GLU A 99 1.11 -10.93 -8.90
CA GLU A 99 1.05 -12.12 -8.06
C GLU A 99 1.96 -12.06 -6.82
N ASN A 100 3.03 -11.26 -6.86
CA ASN A 100 3.97 -11.09 -5.74
C ASN A 100 4.02 -9.62 -5.28
N PRO A 101 3.03 -9.16 -4.49
CA PRO A 101 2.96 -7.78 -4.03
C PRO A 101 4.13 -7.39 -3.12
N VAL A 102 4.48 -6.11 -3.16
CA VAL A 102 5.64 -5.52 -2.47
C VAL A 102 5.58 -5.55 -0.94
N TYR A 103 4.48 -5.95 -0.36
CA TYR A 103 4.26 -5.86 1.09
C TYR A 103 4.94 -6.96 1.87
N HIS A 104 4.86 -8.22 1.43
CA HIS A 104 5.42 -9.43 2.06
C HIS A 104 5.00 -9.65 3.52
N VAL A 105 3.89 -9.04 3.93
CA VAL A 105 3.27 -9.13 5.26
C VAL A 105 1.74 -9.06 5.10
N PRO A 106 0.94 -9.36 6.15
CA PRO A 106 -0.50 -9.15 6.09
C PRO A 106 -0.90 -7.71 5.78
N VAL A 107 -1.90 -7.55 4.92
CA VAL A 107 -2.42 -6.26 4.46
C VAL A 107 -3.92 -6.21 4.69
N PHE A 108 -4.38 -5.21 5.42
CA PHE A 108 -5.79 -5.01 5.77
C PHE A 108 -6.38 -3.90 4.92
N VAL A 109 -7.30 -4.27 4.02
CA VAL A 109 -7.95 -3.35 3.08
C VAL A 109 -9.28 -2.90 3.65
N LEU A 110 -9.41 -1.60 3.90
CA LEU A 110 -10.67 -0.99 4.34
C LEU A 110 -11.67 -0.96 3.18
N THR A 111 -12.85 -1.55 3.40
CA THR A 111 -13.90 -1.65 2.40
C THR A 111 -15.27 -1.76 3.06
N HIS A 112 -16.34 -1.40 2.36
CA HIS A 112 -17.71 -1.64 2.79
C HIS A 112 -18.27 -2.99 2.30
N HIS A 113 -17.52 -3.70 1.45
CA HIS A 113 -17.98 -4.92 0.80
C HIS A 113 -17.06 -6.08 1.17
N ALA A 114 -17.61 -7.11 1.80
CA ALA A 114 -16.86 -8.28 2.23
C ALA A 114 -16.29 -9.05 1.02
N ARG A 115 -15.10 -9.62 1.25
CA ARG A 115 -14.43 -10.53 0.32
C ARG A 115 -13.60 -11.51 1.11
N ALA A 116 -13.45 -12.74 0.61
CA ALA A 116 -12.55 -13.72 1.21
C ALA A 116 -11.10 -13.22 1.20
N PRO A 117 -10.29 -13.58 2.18
CA PRO A 117 -8.85 -13.26 2.18
C PRO A 117 -8.17 -13.77 0.91
N LEU A 118 -7.26 -12.97 0.38
CA LEU A 118 -6.54 -13.26 -0.85
C LEU A 118 -5.07 -13.52 -0.52
N VAL A 119 -4.66 -14.78 -0.61
CA VAL A 119 -3.26 -15.17 -0.40
C VAL A 119 -2.49 -14.96 -1.69
N MET A 120 -1.35 -14.26 -1.58
CA MET A 120 -0.46 -13.94 -2.68
C MET A 120 0.90 -14.60 -2.49
N GLU A 121 1.71 -14.59 -3.55
CA GLU A 121 3.10 -15.03 -3.45
C GLU A 121 3.92 -14.08 -2.55
N GLY A 122 5.03 -14.57 -2.03
CA GLY A 122 5.97 -13.76 -1.26
C GLY A 122 5.53 -13.33 0.12
N GLY A 123 4.41 -13.90 0.65
CA GLY A 123 3.99 -13.70 2.03
C GLY A 123 2.94 -12.61 2.25
N THR A 124 2.46 -11.96 1.21
CA THR A 124 1.34 -11.02 1.32
C THR A 124 0.01 -11.78 1.40
N THR A 125 -0.84 -11.41 2.36
CA THR A 125 -2.25 -11.81 2.37
C THR A 125 -3.10 -10.55 2.52
N PHE A 126 -4.02 -10.32 1.60
CA PHE A 126 -5.00 -9.24 1.71
C PHE A 126 -6.21 -9.72 2.52
N HIS A 127 -6.53 -8.99 3.58
CA HIS A 127 -7.73 -9.16 4.41
C HIS A 127 -8.67 -7.98 4.17
N PHE A 128 -9.92 -8.26 3.84
CA PHE A 128 -10.89 -7.21 3.53
C PHE A 128 -11.74 -6.92 4.77
N VAL A 129 -11.57 -5.73 5.35
CA VAL A 129 -12.14 -5.36 6.65
C VAL A 129 -13.31 -4.41 6.45
N THR A 130 -14.50 -4.84 6.87
CA THR A 130 -15.74 -4.04 6.79
C THR A 130 -16.12 -3.36 8.10
N GLY A 131 -15.43 -3.68 9.20
CA GLY A 131 -15.67 -3.14 10.53
C GLY A 131 -15.05 -1.75 10.81
N GLY A 132 -14.49 -1.09 9.78
CA GLY A 132 -13.87 0.22 9.90
C GLY A 132 -12.45 0.20 10.41
N ILE A 133 -11.87 1.40 10.58
CA ILE A 133 -10.44 1.57 10.89
C ILE A 133 -10.03 0.98 12.25
N ALA A 134 -10.91 1.06 13.26
CA ALA A 134 -10.60 0.51 14.59
C ALA A 134 -10.44 -1.02 14.54
N ALA A 135 -11.34 -1.70 13.81
CA ALA A 135 -11.26 -3.15 13.62
C ALA A 135 -10.02 -3.54 12.79
N ALA A 136 -9.73 -2.80 11.71
CA ALA A 136 -8.54 -3.04 10.89
C ALA A 136 -7.25 -2.84 11.71
N LEU A 137 -7.17 -1.81 12.56
CA LEU A 137 -6.00 -1.55 13.39
C LEU A 137 -5.80 -2.64 14.44
N ALA A 138 -6.87 -3.13 15.07
CA ALA A 138 -6.78 -4.23 16.03
C ALA A 138 -6.21 -5.50 15.37
N GLN A 139 -6.76 -5.91 14.23
CA GLN A 139 -6.30 -7.06 13.46
C GLN A 139 -4.86 -6.88 12.96
N ALA A 140 -4.52 -5.70 12.45
CA ALA A 140 -3.19 -5.41 11.94
C ALA A 140 -2.13 -5.45 13.06
N ARG A 141 -2.42 -4.95 14.26
CA ARG A 141 -1.51 -5.03 15.41
C ARG A 141 -1.27 -6.45 15.87
N GLU A 142 -2.31 -7.27 15.89
CA GLU A 142 -2.18 -8.69 16.20
C GLU A 142 -1.29 -9.41 15.16
N ALA A 143 -1.57 -9.20 13.87
CA ALA A 143 -0.80 -9.80 12.79
C ALA A 143 0.64 -9.27 12.69
N ALA A 144 0.89 -8.05 13.13
CA ALA A 144 2.23 -7.43 13.08
C ALA A 144 3.24 -8.06 14.06
N ASP A 145 2.79 -8.85 15.01
CA ASP A 145 3.63 -9.59 15.97
C ASP A 145 4.71 -8.71 16.61
N GLY A 146 4.29 -7.60 17.21
CA GLY A 146 5.17 -6.65 17.89
C GLY A 146 5.88 -5.64 16.97
N LYS A 147 5.87 -5.84 15.65
CA LYS A 147 6.35 -4.86 14.68
C LYS A 147 5.35 -3.73 14.47
N ASP A 148 5.74 -2.73 13.71
CA ASP A 148 4.90 -1.57 13.42
C ASP A 148 3.82 -1.89 12.36
N VAL A 149 2.71 -1.19 12.45
CA VAL A 149 1.67 -1.18 11.42
C VAL A 149 1.85 0.07 10.56
N ARG A 150 1.93 -0.08 9.25
CA ARG A 150 2.01 1.05 8.32
C ARG A 150 0.63 1.34 7.73
N LEU A 151 0.22 2.60 7.81
CA LEU A 151 -0.98 3.09 7.13
C LEU A 151 -0.58 3.65 5.76
N GLY A 152 -1.12 3.07 4.72
CA GLY A 152 -1.06 3.59 3.36
C GLY A 152 -2.22 4.52 3.06
N ALA A 153 -2.15 5.23 1.94
CA ALA A 153 -3.26 6.03 1.44
C ALA A 153 -4.41 5.16 0.92
N GLY A 154 -5.52 5.76 0.57
CA GLY A 154 -6.68 5.03 0.06
C GLY A 154 -7.55 5.86 -0.86
#